data_98aa539e368d3a4ffb65e4f798f35d23
#
_entry.id   98aa539e368d3a4ffb65e4f798f35d23
#
_cell.length_a   1.000
_cell.length_b   1.000
_cell.length_c   1.000
_cell.angle_alpha   90.00
_cell.angle_beta   90.00
_cell.angle_gamma   90.00
#
_symmetry.space_group_name_H-M   'P 1'
#
loop_
_entity.id
_entity.type
_entity.pdbx_description
1 polymer ?
#
loop_
_entity_poly.entity_id
_entity_poly.type
_entity_poly.pdbx_seq_one_letter_code
_entity_poly.pdbx_strand_id
1 'polypeptide(L)'
;MIEVKNIRKSFGDLEVLKGVNLSVEKGEIVAIVGKSGAGKTTLLQIIGTLDRPTSGQVLIDGQDVFAMNDKQLAAFRNKNIGFIFQFHQLLPEFTALENVMIPAMIAGEKHSLMEQRAKSLLCELGLADRLDHKPKELSGGEKQRVAAARAMMMSPDIILADEPSGSLDESNKKELHRLLREMREKFNQTILIVTHDKESAAISDRVLEIVDGVIQ
;
A
#
# COMPACT_ATOMS: atom_id res chain seq x y z
N MET A 1 -11.57 -10.38 5.06
CA MET A 1 -10.59 -9.32 5.40
C MET A 1 -11.03 -7.96 4.87
N ILE A 2 -11.03 -7.70 3.55
CA ILE A 2 -11.55 -6.46 2.95
C ILE A 2 -12.84 -6.78 2.20
N GLU A 3 -13.90 -5.98 2.40
CA GLU A 3 -15.13 -6.04 1.63
C GLU A 3 -15.49 -4.64 1.14
N VAL A 4 -15.65 -4.50 -0.15
CA VAL A 4 -16.07 -3.26 -0.83
C VAL A 4 -17.47 -3.47 -1.36
N LYS A 5 -18.43 -2.64 -0.91
CA LYS A 5 -19.86 -2.81 -1.24
C LYS A 5 -20.40 -1.57 -1.93
N ASN A 6 -20.72 -1.73 -3.22
CA ASN A 6 -21.36 -0.72 -4.06
C ASN A 6 -20.68 0.65 -4.01
N ILE A 7 -19.33 0.67 -4.05
CA ILE A 7 -18.58 1.91 -3.99
C ILE A 7 -18.77 2.74 -5.23
N ARG A 8 -19.24 3.97 -5.05
CA ARG A 8 -19.34 5.02 -6.06
C ARG A 8 -18.46 6.19 -5.70
N LYS A 9 -17.83 6.80 -6.68
CA LYS A 9 -17.05 8.03 -6.50
C LYS A 9 -17.25 8.96 -7.68
N SER A 10 -17.66 10.19 -7.37
CA SER A 10 -17.78 11.28 -8.34
C SER A 10 -16.89 12.45 -7.95
N PHE A 11 -16.35 13.14 -8.94
CA PHE A 11 -15.65 14.42 -8.83
C PHE A 11 -16.41 15.43 -9.70
N GLY A 12 -17.25 16.25 -9.07
CA GLY A 12 -18.23 17.05 -9.80
C GLY A 12 -19.18 16.15 -10.61
N ASP A 13 -19.27 16.41 -11.90
CA ASP A 13 -20.13 15.65 -12.82
C ASP A 13 -19.50 14.34 -13.34
N LEU A 14 -18.22 14.11 -13.05
CA LEU A 14 -17.50 12.91 -13.50
C LEU A 14 -17.66 11.78 -12.49
N GLU A 15 -18.43 10.74 -12.81
CA GLU A 15 -18.49 9.50 -12.03
C GLU A 15 -17.35 8.56 -12.43
N VAL A 16 -16.38 8.38 -11.52
CA VAL A 16 -15.17 7.58 -11.73
C VAL A 16 -15.38 6.12 -11.30
N LEU A 17 -16.07 5.88 -10.17
CA LEU A 17 -16.43 4.53 -9.73
C LEU A 17 -17.95 4.38 -9.71
N LYS A 18 -18.43 3.30 -10.31
CA LYS A 18 -19.87 3.12 -10.67
C LYS A 18 -20.50 1.91 -9.98
N GLY A 19 -20.27 1.77 -8.67
CA GLY A 19 -20.86 0.68 -7.89
C GLY A 19 -19.94 -0.54 -7.81
N VAL A 20 -18.68 -0.31 -7.49
CA VAL A 20 -17.65 -1.36 -7.37
C VAL A 20 -17.95 -2.27 -6.20
N ASN A 21 -17.89 -3.59 -6.44
CA ASN A 21 -17.95 -4.63 -5.43
C ASN A 21 -16.71 -5.53 -5.57
N LEU A 22 -16.02 -5.81 -4.45
CA LEU A 22 -14.95 -6.79 -4.39
C LEU A 22 -14.73 -7.27 -2.95
N SER A 23 -14.10 -8.42 -2.81
CA SER A 23 -13.60 -8.92 -1.52
C SER A 23 -12.16 -9.38 -1.66
N VAL A 24 -11.39 -9.25 -0.59
CA VAL A 24 -10.03 -9.77 -0.46
C VAL A 24 -9.93 -10.56 0.83
N GLU A 25 -9.47 -11.79 0.73
CA GLU A 25 -9.30 -12.66 1.88
C GLU A 25 -7.99 -12.36 2.63
N LYS A 26 -7.90 -12.80 3.88
CA LYS A 26 -6.68 -12.62 4.67
C LYS A 26 -5.52 -13.43 4.08
N GLY A 27 -4.36 -12.78 3.90
CA GLY A 27 -3.17 -13.39 3.32
C GLY A 27 -3.25 -13.60 1.81
N GLU A 28 -4.24 -13.01 1.13
CA GLU A 28 -4.39 -13.04 -0.34
C GLU A 28 -3.62 -11.88 -0.98
N ILE A 29 -2.99 -12.15 -2.12
CA ILE A 29 -2.48 -11.11 -3.02
C ILE A 29 -3.48 -10.94 -4.16
N VAL A 30 -4.12 -9.78 -4.25
CA VAL A 30 -5.06 -9.46 -5.33
C VAL A 30 -4.50 -8.32 -6.18
N ALA A 31 -4.51 -8.49 -7.50
CA ALA A 31 -4.20 -7.41 -8.43
C ALA A 31 -5.48 -6.84 -9.05
N ILE A 32 -5.60 -5.53 -9.11
CA ILE A 32 -6.59 -4.83 -9.90
C ILE A 32 -5.90 -4.24 -11.13
N VAL A 33 -6.26 -4.74 -12.30
CA VAL A 33 -5.71 -4.28 -13.58
C VAL A 33 -6.74 -3.43 -14.33
N GLY A 34 -6.28 -2.61 -15.26
CA GLY A 34 -7.14 -1.80 -16.11
C GLY A 34 -6.38 -0.66 -16.78
N LYS A 35 -6.99 -0.01 -17.75
CA LYS A 35 -6.40 1.12 -18.48
C LYS A 35 -6.15 2.33 -17.56
N SER A 36 -5.29 3.25 -17.98
CA SER A 36 -5.14 4.54 -17.28
C SER A 36 -6.50 5.26 -17.25
N GLY A 37 -6.84 5.85 -16.11
CA GLY A 37 -8.13 6.53 -15.91
C GLY A 37 -9.32 5.60 -15.59
N ALA A 38 -9.17 4.27 -15.56
CA ALA A 38 -10.26 3.34 -15.23
C ALA A 38 -10.75 3.40 -13.77
N GLY A 39 -10.08 4.16 -12.88
CA GLY A 39 -10.47 4.31 -11.48
C GLY A 39 -9.64 3.50 -10.47
N LYS A 40 -8.57 2.82 -10.90
CA LYS A 40 -7.72 1.95 -10.04
C LYS A 40 -7.19 2.67 -8.80
N THR A 41 -6.45 3.77 -9.00
CA THR A 41 -5.87 4.57 -7.91
C THR A 41 -6.95 5.15 -7.01
N THR A 42 -8.07 5.62 -7.58
CA THR A 42 -9.21 6.13 -6.81
C THR A 42 -9.80 5.04 -5.89
N LEU A 43 -9.98 3.83 -6.42
CA LEU A 43 -10.46 2.70 -5.64
C LEU A 43 -9.48 2.33 -4.52
N LEU A 44 -8.18 2.26 -4.83
CA LEU A 44 -7.14 2.00 -3.83
C LEU A 44 -7.11 3.06 -2.72
N GLN A 45 -7.24 4.35 -3.08
CA GLN A 45 -7.28 5.45 -2.12
C GLN A 45 -8.50 5.36 -1.19
N ILE A 46 -9.65 4.95 -1.71
CA ILE A 46 -10.85 4.75 -0.88
C ILE A 46 -10.67 3.54 0.05
N ILE A 47 -10.19 2.41 -0.44
CA ILE A 47 -9.90 1.23 0.40
C ILE A 47 -8.87 1.59 1.48
N GLY A 48 -7.86 2.38 1.10
CA GLY A 48 -6.81 2.89 1.99
C GLY A 48 -7.24 4.05 2.88
N THR A 49 -8.51 4.45 2.83
CA THR A 49 -9.07 5.56 3.64
C THR A 49 -8.38 6.91 3.44
N LEU A 50 -7.69 7.09 2.30
CA LEU A 50 -7.10 8.37 1.90
C LEU A 50 -8.11 9.31 1.26
N ASP A 51 -9.16 8.75 0.66
CA ASP A 51 -10.31 9.48 0.13
C ASP A 51 -11.61 8.82 0.57
N ARG A 52 -12.71 9.57 0.59
CA ARG A 52 -14.03 9.05 0.96
C ARG A 52 -14.84 8.72 -0.31
N PRO A 53 -15.60 7.63 -0.32
CA PRO A 53 -16.54 7.36 -1.41
C PRO A 53 -17.69 8.39 -1.40
N THR A 54 -18.31 8.59 -2.56
CA THR A 54 -19.59 9.34 -2.64
C THR A 54 -20.73 8.53 -2.03
N SER A 55 -20.71 7.20 -2.20
CA SER A 55 -21.63 6.25 -1.56
C SER A 55 -21.05 4.85 -1.56
N GLY A 56 -21.65 3.95 -0.79
CA GLY A 56 -21.19 2.58 -0.58
C GLY A 56 -20.43 2.43 0.73
N GLN A 57 -19.85 1.24 0.96
CA GLN A 57 -19.17 0.89 2.21
C GLN A 57 -17.86 0.17 1.94
N VAL A 58 -16.87 0.42 2.80
CA VAL A 58 -15.65 -0.38 2.91
C VAL A 58 -15.60 -0.98 4.30
N LEU A 59 -15.61 -2.30 4.36
CA LEU A 59 -15.45 -3.05 5.61
C LEU A 59 -14.06 -3.66 5.64
N ILE A 60 -13.37 -3.46 6.75
CA ILE A 60 -12.10 -4.13 7.05
C ILE A 60 -12.29 -4.92 8.33
N ASP A 61 -12.13 -6.23 8.24
CA ASP A 61 -12.46 -7.19 9.31
C ASP A 61 -13.88 -6.99 9.88
N GLY A 62 -14.85 -6.73 8.98
CA GLY A 62 -16.25 -6.51 9.32
C GLY A 62 -16.57 -5.11 9.88
N GLN A 63 -15.58 -4.25 10.07
CA GLN A 63 -15.77 -2.89 10.58
C GLN A 63 -15.88 -1.89 9.43
N ASP A 64 -16.97 -1.13 9.37
CA ASP A 64 -17.12 -0.01 8.42
C ASP A 64 -16.16 1.12 8.79
N VAL A 65 -15.13 1.30 7.96
CA VAL A 65 -14.06 2.27 8.22
C VAL A 65 -14.58 3.72 8.10
N PHE A 66 -15.60 3.97 7.28
CA PHE A 66 -16.14 5.31 7.08
C PHE A 66 -17.22 5.72 8.11
N ALA A 67 -17.63 4.80 8.98
CA ALA A 67 -18.42 5.12 10.16
C ALA A 67 -17.57 5.75 11.28
N MET A 68 -16.23 5.65 11.19
CA MET A 68 -15.30 6.29 12.14
C MET A 68 -15.23 7.81 11.92
N ASN A 69 -14.99 8.57 13.00
CA ASN A 69 -14.59 9.96 12.89
C ASN A 69 -13.16 10.10 12.36
N ASP A 70 -12.77 11.29 11.92
CA ASP A 70 -11.48 11.50 11.23
C ASP A 70 -10.25 11.11 12.08
N LYS A 71 -10.29 11.35 13.40
CA LYS A 71 -9.20 10.97 14.32
C LYS A 71 -9.09 9.45 14.45
N GLN A 72 -10.21 8.77 14.59
CA GLN A 72 -10.26 7.30 14.65
C GLN A 72 -9.81 6.69 13.32
N LEU A 73 -10.28 7.23 12.19
CA LEU A 73 -9.92 6.78 10.86
C LEU A 73 -8.42 6.96 10.57
N ALA A 74 -7.84 8.09 10.99
CA ALA A 74 -6.40 8.32 10.85
C ALA A 74 -5.57 7.35 11.69
N ALA A 75 -5.98 7.08 12.94
CA ALA A 75 -5.33 6.10 13.80
C ALA A 75 -5.47 4.66 13.25
N PHE A 76 -6.67 4.31 12.77
CA PHE A 76 -6.93 3.03 12.12
C PHE A 76 -6.03 2.83 10.91
N ARG A 77 -5.98 3.80 9.99
CA ARG A 77 -5.13 3.77 8.79
C ARG A 77 -3.67 3.58 9.17
N ASN A 78 -3.15 4.38 10.08
CA ASN A 78 -1.75 4.33 10.50
C ASN A 78 -1.36 2.96 11.05
N LYS A 79 -2.26 2.30 11.79
CA LYS A 79 -2.00 1.01 12.42
C LYS A 79 -2.18 -0.17 11.47
N ASN A 80 -3.22 -0.16 10.63
CA ASN A 80 -3.67 -1.35 9.95
C ASN A 80 -3.36 -1.36 8.44
N ILE A 81 -2.91 -0.23 7.86
CA ILE A 81 -2.70 -0.11 6.42
C ILE A 81 -1.31 0.43 6.12
N GLY A 82 -0.52 -0.34 5.37
CA GLY A 82 0.75 0.11 4.80
C GLY A 82 0.57 0.49 3.32
N PHE A 83 1.30 1.52 2.87
CA PHE A 83 1.24 2.00 1.50
C PHE A 83 2.59 1.90 0.80
N ILE A 84 2.57 1.41 -0.44
CA ILE A 84 3.71 1.39 -1.37
C ILE A 84 3.27 2.12 -2.64
N PHE A 85 3.96 3.20 -3.00
CA PHE A 85 3.63 4.04 -4.16
C PHE A 85 4.70 3.94 -5.25
N GLN A 86 4.33 4.22 -6.49
CA GLN A 86 5.20 4.22 -7.65
C GLN A 86 6.43 5.12 -7.47
N PHE A 87 6.29 6.32 -6.92
CA PHE A 87 7.37 7.28 -6.69
C PHE A 87 7.92 7.25 -5.26
N HIS A 88 7.75 6.13 -4.53
CA HIS A 88 8.24 5.84 -3.19
C HIS A 88 7.77 6.81 -2.09
N GLN A 89 7.57 8.09 -2.41
CA GLN A 89 7.16 9.18 -1.50
C GLN A 89 7.98 9.21 -0.20
N LEU A 90 9.30 9.08 -0.34
CA LEU A 90 10.23 9.26 0.78
C LEU A 90 10.44 10.76 1.02
N LEU A 91 10.49 11.15 2.28
CA LEU A 91 10.81 12.52 2.66
C LEU A 91 12.30 12.77 2.43
N PRO A 92 12.67 13.73 1.56
CA PRO A 92 14.06 13.89 1.13
C PRO A 92 15.00 14.42 2.22
N GLU A 93 14.45 15.06 3.25
CA GLU A 93 15.19 15.57 4.39
C GLU A 93 15.61 14.48 5.37
N PHE A 94 14.86 13.35 5.39
CA PHE A 94 15.02 12.24 6.30
C PHE A 94 15.91 11.14 5.71
N THR A 95 16.67 10.48 6.59
CA THR A 95 17.42 9.27 6.24
C THR A 95 16.49 8.09 5.92
N ALA A 96 17.03 6.98 5.43
CA ALA A 96 16.28 5.74 5.25
C ALA A 96 15.65 5.26 6.57
N LEU A 97 16.43 5.28 7.67
CA LEU A 97 15.95 4.91 8.99
C LEU A 97 14.80 5.80 9.44
N GLU A 98 14.96 7.12 9.37
CA GLU A 98 13.93 8.08 9.77
C GLU A 98 12.67 7.96 8.92
N ASN A 99 12.78 7.75 7.60
CA ASN A 99 11.63 7.51 6.74
C ASN A 99 10.81 6.28 7.19
N VAL A 100 11.49 5.20 7.58
CA VAL A 100 10.82 3.99 8.08
C VAL A 100 10.14 4.23 9.42
N MET A 101 10.71 5.08 10.28
CA MET A 101 10.18 5.38 11.61
C MET A 101 8.91 6.26 11.59
N ILE A 102 8.63 7.00 10.50
CA ILE A 102 7.52 7.97 10.41
C ILE A 102 6.17 7.42 10.94
N PRO A 103 5.67 6.24 10.53
CA PRO A 103 4.39 5.74 11.01
C PRO A 103 4.35 5.55 12.54
N ALA A 104 5.43 5.08 13.14
CA ALA A 104 5.53 4.89 14.59
C ALA A 104 5.70 6.23 15.33
N MET A 105 6.37 7.22 14.72
CA MET A 105 6.41 8.59 15.24
C MET A 105 5.00 9.22 15.29
N ILE A 106 4.20 9.02 14.24
CA ILE A 106 2.80 9.47 14.20
C ILE A 106 1.96 8.78 15.27
N ALA A 107 2.23 7.51 15.56
CA ALA A 107 1.56 6.75 16.62
C ALA A 107 2.00 7.16 18.03
N GLY A 108 3.07 7.94 18.18
CA GLY A 108 3.62 8.36 19.46
C GLY A 108 4.37 7.25 20.21
N GLU A 109 4.94 6.29 19.49
CA GLU A 109 5.74 5.22 20.09
C GLU A 109 7.05 5.73 20.69
N LYS A 110 7.65 4.95 21.59
CA LYS A 110 8.96 5.29 22.19
C LYS A 110 10.08 5.20 21.15
N HIS A 111 10.93 6.23 21.08
CA HIS A 111 12.01 6.35 20.09
C HIS A 111 12.87 5.09 20.00
N SER A 112 13.32 4.53 21.13
CA SER A 112 14.17 3.33 21.16
C SER A 112 13.51 2.10 20.51
N LEU A 113 12.19 1.93 20.67
CA LEU A 113 11.44 0.82 20.06
C LEU A 113 11.28 1.04 18.56
N MET A 114 10.96 2.29 18.16
CA MET A 114 10.84 2.64 16.73
C MET A 114 12.17 2.39 16.00
N GLU A 115 13.27 2.88 16.57
CA GLU A 115 14.58 2.76 15.98
C GLU A 115 15.03 1.28 15.85
N GLN A 116 14.86 0.50 16.91
CA GLN A 116 15.20 -0.93 16.89
C GLN A 116 14.41 -1.67 15.80
N ARG A 117 13.11 -1.43 15.72
CA ARG A 117 12.26 -2.08 14.73
C ARG A 117 12.57 -1.63 13.31
N ALA A 118 12.76 -0.33 13.08
CA ALA A 118 13.11 0.20 11.77
C ALA A 118 14.47 -0.35 11.28
N LYS A 119 15.47 -0.46 12.17
CA LYS A 119 16.75 -1.12 11.87
C LYS A 119 16.56 -2.59 11.48
N SER A 120 15.76 -3.35 12.23
CA SER A 120 15.46 -4.75 11.88
C SER A 120 14.87 -4.88 10.50
N LEU A 121 13.82 -4.09 10.20
CA LEU A 121 13.16 -4.11 8.89
C LEU A 121 14.13 -3.75 7.75
N LEU A 122 14.94 -2.73 7.92
CA LEU A 122 15.92 -2.33 6.90
C LEU A 122 17.01 -3.40 6.72
N CYS A 123 17.50 -4.00 7.80
CA CYS A 123 18.46 -5.11 7.73
C CYS A 123 17.87 -6.33 7.00
N GLU A 124 16.63 -6.72 7.30
CA GLU A 124 15.93 -7.82 6.65
C GLU A 124 15.75 -7.58 5.14
N LEU A 125 15.66 -6.31 4.73
CA LEU A 125 15.57 -5.90 3.33
C LEU A 125 16.93 -5.59 2.67
N GLY A 126 18.05 -5.97 3.32
CA GLY A 126 19.39 -5.81 2.77
C GLY A 126 19.88 -4.37 2.71
N LEU A 127 19.42 -3.53 3.63
CA LEU A 127 19.76 -2.10 3.72
C LEU A 127 20.52 -1.73 5.00
N ALA A 128 21.20 -2.70 5.63
CA ALA A 128 21.96 -2.47 6.86
C ALA A 128 22.99 -1.34 6.73
N ASP A 129 23.66 -1.22 5.57
CA ASP A 129 24.67 -0.20 5.28
C ASP A 129 24.07 1.09 4.68
N ARG A 130 22.73 1.25 4.71
CA ARG A 130 22.02 2.37 4.13
C ARG A 130 21.18 3.17 5.11
N LEU A 131 21.26 2.85 6.40
CA LEU A 131 20.40 3.43 7.45
C LEU A 131 20.43 4.97 7.45
N ASP A 132 21.63 5.55 7.34
CA ASP A 132 21.85 6.98 7.43
C ASP A 132 21.83 7.69 6.07
N HIS A 133 21.62 6.95 4.97
CA HIS A 133 21.55 7.53 3.63
C HIS A 133 20.22 8.25 3.41
N LYS A 134 20.28 9.41 2.75
CA LYS A 134 19.10 10.15 2.31
C LYS A 134 18.60 9.63 0.97
N PRO A 135 17.32 9.86 0.62
CA PRO A 135 16.74 9.35 -0.63
C PRO A 135 17.56 9.65 -1.89
N LYS A 136 18.22 10.82 -1.97
CA LYS A 136 19.08 11.17 -3.10
C LYS A 136 20.32 10.28 -3.28
N GLU A 137 20.74 9.60 -2.21
CA GLU A 137 21.92 8.74 -2.14
C GLU A 137 21.59 7.24 -2.38
N LEU A 138 20.30 6.94 -2.55
CA LEU A 138 19.77 5.59 -2.76
C LEU A 138 19.41 5.37 -4.23
N SER A 139 19.66 4.16 -4.72
CA SER A 139 19.15 3.68 -6.01
C SER A 139 17.62 3.56 -6.01
N GLY A 140 17.00 3.37 -7.18
CA GLY A 140 15.55 3.17 -7.30
C GLY A 140 15.06 1.96 -6.49
N GLY A 141 15.76 0.82 -6.61
CA GLY A 141 15.43 -0.39 -5.84
C GLY A 141 15.64 -0.23 -4.33
N GLU A 142 16.70 0.48 -3.89
CA GLU A 142 16.90 0.79 -2.47
C GLU A 142 15.78 1.68 -1.92
N LYS A 143 15.36 2.72 -2.67
CA LYS A 143 14.20 3.56 -2.31
C LYS A 143 12.92 2.74 -2.15
N GLN A 144 12.70 1.80 -3.07
CA GLN A 144 11.53 0.93 -3.02
C GLN A 144 11.54 0.03 -1.77
N ARG A 145 12.70 -0.54 -1.41
CA ARG A 145 12.85 -1.33 -0.19
C ARG A 145 12.66 -0.48 1.08
N VAL A 146 13.14 0.76 1.10
CA VAL A 146 12.85 1.70 2.20
C VAL A 146 11.35 1.99 2.30
N ALA A 147 10.66 2.21 1.18
CA ALA A 147 9.21 2.41 1.16
C ALA A 147 8.44 1.17 1.65
N ALA A 148 8.90 -0.03 1.29
CA ALA A 148 8.33 -1.28 1.79
C ALA A 148 8.58 -1.46 3.31
N ALA A 149 9.79 -1.18 3.80
CA ALA A 149 10.09 -1.18 5.23
C ALA A 149 9.18 -0.21 6.00
N ARG A 150 8.99 1.01 5.47
CA ARG A 150 8.08 2.00 6.05
C ARG A 150 6.64 1.48 6.09
N ALA A 151 6.16 0.85 5.02
CA ALA A 151 4.83 0.27 4.97
C ALA A 151 4.63 -0.81 6.05
N MET A 152 5.69 -1.56 6.39
CA MET A 152 5.68 -2.63 7.40
C MET A 152 5.89 -2.14 8.83
N MET A 153 6.22 -0.87 9.05
CA MET A 153 6.64 -0.35 10.36
C MET A 153 5.64 -0.63 11.48
N MET A 154 4.35 -0.50 11.21
CA MET A 154 3.28 -0.72 12.19
C MET A 154 2.75 -2.17 12.22
N SER A 155 3.39 -3.12 11.51
CA SER A 155 2.85 -4.47 11.27
C SER A 155 1.40 -4.44 10.80
N PRO A 156 1.10 -3.74 9.71
CA PRO A 156 -0.27 -3.60 9.25
C PRO A 156 -0.85 -4.94 8.83
N ASP A 157 -2.17 -5.07 8.81
CA ASP A 157 -2.85 -6.24 8.27
C ASP A 157 -2.93 -6.21 6.74
N ILE A 158 -2.87 -5.02 6.15
CA ILE A 158 -3.08 -4.76 4.72
C ILE A 158 -1.92 -3.92 4.15
N ILE A 159 -1.41 -4.33 3.00
CA ILE A 159 -0.52 -3.53 2.17
C ILE A 159 -1.27 -3.13 0.89
N LEU A 160 -1.31 -1.84 0.61
CA LEU A 160 -1.86 -1.27 -0.61
C LEU A 160 -0.72 -0.76 -1.49
N ALA A 161 -0.63 -1.26 -2.71
CA ALA A 161 0.44 -0.92 -3.65
C ALA A 161 -0.13 -0.27 -4.91
N ASP A 162 0.24 1.00 -5.15
CA ASP A 162 -0.18 1.77 -6.32
C ASP A 162 0.95 1.83 -7.36
N GLU A 163 0.81 1.07 -8.45
CA GLU A 163 1.79 0.95 -9.54
C GLU A 163 3.23 0.73 -9.03
N PRO A 164 3.47 -0.21 -8.09
CA PRO A 164 4.71 -0.25 -7.32
C PRO A 164 5.95 -0.57 -8.16
N SER A 165 5.80 -1.14 -9.35
CA SER A 165 6.86 -1.47 -10.30
C SER A 165 7.05 -0.43 -11.42
N GLY A 166 6.15 0.55 -11.52
CA GLY A 166 6.05 1.42 -12.70
C GLY A 166 7.25 2.32 -13.00
N SER A 167 8.14 2.57 -12.04
CA SER A 167 9.36 3.36 -12.21
C SER A 167 10.65 2.54 -12.13
N LEU A 168 10.54 1.21 -12.07
CA LEU A 168 11.66 0.30 -11.86
C LEU A 168 12.12 -0.35 -13.17
N ASP A 169 13.42 -0.61 -13.28
CA ASP A 169 13.97 -1.49 -14.30
C ASP A 169 13.61 -2.96 -14.03
N GLU A 170 13.85 -3.84 -15.01
CA GLU A 170 13.47 -5.26 -14.94
C GLU A 170 14.08 -6.03 -13.75
N SER A 171 15.30 -5.68 -13.36
CA SER A 171 15.98 -6.30 -12.22
C SER A 171 15.31 -5.92 -10.90
N ASN A 172 15.04 -4.64 -10.71
CA ASN A 172 14.37 -4.11 -9.53
C ASN A 172 12.89 -4.52 -9.45
N LYS A 173 12.19 -4.70 -10.58
CA LYS A 173 10.84 -5.27 -10.62
C LYS A 173 10.81 -6.69 -10.05
N LYS A 174 11.71 -7.56 -10.50
CA LYS A 174 11.80 -8.95 -10.00
C LYS A 174 12.09 -8.99 -8.51
N GLU A 175 12.96 -8.09 -8.03
CA GLU A 175 13.26 -7.97 -6.61
C GLU A 175 12.04 -7.51 -5.80
N LEU A 176 11.28 -6.51 -6.29
CA LEU A 176 10.02 -6.08 -5.68
C LEU A 176 8.99 -7.21 -5.64
N HIS A 177 8.82 -7.95 -6.74
CA HIS A 177 7.89 -9.08 -6.78
C HIS A 177 8.27 -10.16 -5.76
N ARG A 178 9.58 -10.47 -5.63
CA ARG A 178 10.08 -11.38 -4.60
C ARG A 178 9.75 -10.85 -3.21
N LEU A 179 10.00 -9.56 -2.96
CA LEU A 179 9.72 -8.91 -1.69
C LEU A 179 8.23 -9.02 -1.30
N LEU A 180 7.30 -8.71 -2.21
CA LEU A 180 5.87 -8.81 -1.94
C LEU A 180 5.44 -10.24 -1.60
N ARG A 181 5.98 -11.25 -2.30
CA ARG A 181 5.74 -12.66 -1.95
C ARG A 181 6.29 -13.02 -0.57
N GLU A 182 7.52 -12.60 -0.26
CA GLU A 182 8.13 -12.84 1.05
C GLU A 182 7.33 -12.17 2.18
N MET A 183 6.80 -10.96 1.97
CA MET A 183 5.92 -10.30 2.94
C MET A 183 4.64 -11.12 3.19
N ARG A 184 4.02 -11.64 2.13
CA ARG A 184 2.86 -12.53 2.27
C ARG A 184 3.23 -13.82 3.02
N GLU A 185 4.31 -14.50 2.62
CA GLU A 185 4.68 -15.82 3.17
C GLU A 185 5.16 -15.74 4.63
N LYS A 186 5.98 -14.74 4.97
CA LYS A 186 6.56 -14.62 6.32
C LYS A 186 5.61 -13.96 7.32
N PHE A 187 4.80 -13.00 6.86
CA PHE A 187 3.97 -12.18 7.75
C PHE A 187 2.47 -12.39 7.54
N ASN A 188 2.07 -13.29 6.63
CA ASN A 188 0.68 -13.52 6.24
C ASN A 188 -0.03 -12.22 5.82
N GLN A 189 0.70 -11.35 5.09
CA GLN A 189 0.21 -10.05 4.65
C GLN A 189 -0.89 -10.20 3.59
N THR A 190 -1.96 -9.42 3.75
CA THR A 190 -2.95 -9.21 2.70
C THR A 190 -2.47 -8.07 1.81
N ILE A 191 -2.35 -8.30 0.51
CA ILE A 191 -1.76 -7.32 -0.41
C ILE A 191 -2.75 -7.03 -1.55
N LEU A 192 -3.07 -5.76 -1.75
CA LEU A 192 -3.85 -5.29 -2.90
C LEU A 192 -2.96 -4.42 -3.79
N ILE A 193 -2.77 -4.84 -5.02
CA ILE A 193 -1.93 -4.15 -6.00
C ILE A 193 -2.84 -3.56 -7.07
N VAL A 194 -2.69 -2.28 -7.38
CA VAL A 194 -3.25 -1.71 -8.61
C VAL A 194 -2.13 -1.49 -9.61
N THR A 195 -2.31 -2.01 -10.82
CA THR A 195 -1.27 -1.94 -11.84
C THR A 195 -1.82 -2.11 -13.26
N HIS A 196 -1.05 -1.68 -14.26
CA HIS A 196 -1.23 -2.04 -15.66
C HIS A 196 -0.17 -3.04 -16.14
N ASP A 197 0.78 -3.39 -15.26
CA ASP A 197 1.87 -4.33 -15.56
C ASP A 197 1.40 -5.78 -15.37
N LYS A 198 1.51 -6.56 -16.45
CA LYS A 198 1.12 -7.98 -16.45
C LYS A 198 1.99 -8.85 -15.54
N GLU A 199 3.26 -8.50 -15.35
CA GLU A 199 4.16 -9.25 -14.47
C GLU A 199 3.79 -9.05 -13.00
N SER A 200 3.45 -7.82 -12.61
CA SER A 200 2.92 -7.54 -11.27
C SER A 200 1.58 -8.23 -11.01
N ALA A 201 0.73 -8.36 -12.04
CA ALA A 201 -0.50 -9.14 -11.93
C ALA A 201 -0.23 -10.66 -11.78
N ALA A 202 0.84 -11.18 -12.41
CA ALA A 202 1.18 -12.60 -12.39
C ALA A 202 1.66 -13.13 -11.02
N ILE A 203 2.03 -12.25 -10.08
CA ILE A 203 2.39 -12.66 -8.71
C ILE A 203 1.17 -12.80 -7.78
N SER A 204 0.00 -12.38 -8.26
CA SER A 204 -1.24 -12.33 -7.46
C SER A 204 -1.97 -13.67 -7.51
N ASP A 205 -2.65 -14.00 -6.41
CA ASP A 205 -3.50 -15.19 -6.33
C ASP A 205 -4.76 -15.00 -7.21
N ARG A 206 -5.21 -13.73 -7.35
CA ARG A 206 -6.39 -13.35 -8.11
C ARG A 206 -6.17 -12.02 -8.82
N VAL A 207 -6.69 -11.92 -10.04
CA VAL A 207 -6.64 -10.68 -10.85
C VAL A 207 -8.08 -10.24 -11.12
N LEU A 208 -8.38 -8.98 -10.82
CA LEU A 208 -9.65 -8.31 -11.11
C LEU A 208 -9.42 -7.25 -12.17
N GLU A 209 -10.30 -7.15 -13.16
CA GLU A 209 -10.21 -6.10 -14.16
C GLU A 209 -11.22 -4.97 -13.85
N ILE A 210 -10.73 -3.73 -13.83
CA ILE A 210 -11.61 -2.56 -13.76
C ILE A 210 -11.68 -1.88 -15.11
N VAL A 211 -12.90 -1.75 -15.61
CA VAL A 211 -13.22 -1.09 -16.90
C VAL A 211 -14.26 -0.02 -16.64
N ASP A 212 -13.95 1.21 -17.00
CA ASP A 212 -14.86 2.37 -16.88
C ASP A 212 -15.56 2.49 -15.52
N GLY A 213 -14.80 2.23 -14.45
CA GLY A 213 -15.25 2.35 -13.06
C GLY A 213 -16.06 1.18 -12.52
N VAL A 214 -16.05 0.02 -13.20
CA VAL A 214 -16.73 -1.22 -12.78
C VAL A 214 -15.74 -2.39 -12.77
N ILE A 215 -15.77 -3.24 -11.75
CA ILE A 215 -15.06 -4.54 -11.73
C ILE A 215 -15.85 -5.55 -12.55
N GLN A 216 -15.14 -6.28 -13.41
CA GLN A 216 -15.69 -7.32 -14.29
C GLN A 216 -15.38 -8.71 -13.75
#